data_1b90e4cef6c398f31627e5129acd26ab
#
_entry.id   1b90e4cef6c398f31627e5129acd26ab
#
_cell.length_a   1.000
_cell.length_b   1.000
_cell.length_c   1.000
_cell.angle_alpha   90.00
_cell.angle_beta   90.00
_cell.angle_gamma   90.00
#
_symmetry.space_group_name_H-M   'P 1'
#
loop_
_entity.id
_entity.type
_entity.pdbx_description
1 polymer ?
#
loop_
_entity_poly.entity_id
_entity_poly.type
_entity_poly.pdbx_seq_one_letter_code
_entity_poly.pdbx_strand_id
1 'polypeptide(L)'
;SGCITIPLLGTAAEQKDKLLFDPTREKRRRIYGFVKELFPDYTVFVGGTSSFDMAPMPFNKYYALDKYCAEKGISHSETVYAGDDYGPGGNDESVFLSDFNFVKIDDYRDFPEKMKEYIK
;
A
#
# COMPACT_ATOMS: atom_id res chain seq x y z
N SER A 1 -8.02 -2.15 16.72
CA SER A 1 -7.81 -2.11 15.27
C SER A 1 -7.21 -3.40 14.71
N GLY A 2 -6.41 -4.12 15.48
CA GLY A 2 -5.80 -5.37 15.02
C GLY A 2 -4.59 -5.21 14.09
N CYS A 3 -4.15 -3.99 13.80
CA CYS A 3 -2.96 -3.75 12.98
C CYS A 3 -1.70 -3.87 13.82
N ILE A 4 -0.65 -4.47 13.24
CA ILE A 4 0.63 -4.71 13.89
C ILE A 4 1.72 -4.06 13.06
N THR A 5 2.65 -3.37 13.72
CA THR A 5 3.84 -2.80 13.08
C THR A 5 5.09 -3.44 13.66
N ILE A 6 5.97 -3.92 12.80
CA ILE A 6 7.27 -4.48 13.18
C ILE A 6 8.35 -3.47 12.74
N PRO A 7 8.88 -2.66 13.68
CA PRO A 7 9.93 -1.69 13.36
C PRO A 7 11.30 -2.36 13.37
N LEU A 8 11.95 -2.46 12.22
CA LEU A 8 13.22 -3.18 12.08
C LEU A 8 14.39 -2.49 12.80
N LEU A 9 14.32 -1.17 12.95
CA LEU A 9 15.33 -0.39 13.72
C LEU A 9 14.88 -0.12 15.15
N GLY A 10 13.67 -0.56 15.53
CA GLY A 10 13.06 -0.22 16.81
C GLY A 10 12.36 1.12 16.79
N THR A 11 11.46 1.32 17.76
CA THR A 11 10.62 2.53 17.83
C THR A 11 11.41 3.77 18.28
N ALA A 12 12.53 3.56 18.99
CA ALA A 12 13.35 4.63 19.52
C ALA A 12 14.45 5.12 18.56
N ALA A 13 14.54 4.55 17.36
CA ALA A 13 15.55 4.97 16.39
C ALA A 13 15.33 6.42 15.96
N GLU A 14 16.43 7.15 15.71
CA GLU A 14 16.37 8.53 15.27
C GLU A 14 15.83 8.63 13.83
N GLN A 15 15.16 9.73 13.52
CA GLN A 15 14.55 9.95 12.19
C GLN A 15 15.59 9.86 11.06
N LYS A 16 16.80 10.39 11.25
CA LYS A 16 17.85 10.32 10.23
C LYS A 16 18.25 8.88 9.92
N ASP A 17 18.31 8.01 10.92
CA ASP A 17 18.65 6.60 10.72
C ASP A 17 17.54 5.85 10.02
N LYS A 18 16.28 6.15 10.37
CA LYS A 18 15.12 5.58 9.71
C LYS A 18 15.09 5.94 8.23
N LEU A 19 15.39 7.19 7.87
CA LEU A 19 15.39 7.66 6.49
C LEU A 19 16.49 7.03 5.64
N LEU A 20 17.64 6.69 6.27
CA LEU A 20 18.78 6.10 5.58
C LEU A 20 18.73 4.57 5.51
N PHE A 21 17.87 3.94 6.30
CA PHE A 21 17.83 2.48 6.41
C PHE A 21 17.46 1.81 5.10
N ASP A 22 16.36 2.22 4.49
CA ASP A 22 15.81 1.58 3.29
C ASP A 22 15.01 2.59 2.46
N PRO A 23 15.66 3.64 1.93
CA PRO A 23 14.95 4.73 1.26
C PRO A 23 14.19 4.32 0.01
N THR A 24 14.63 3.25 -0.67
CA THR A 24 13.99 2.72 -1.88
C THR A 24 13.08 1.54 -1.58
N ARG A 25 12.98 1.10 -0.32
CA ARG A 25 12.25 -0.09 0.13
C ARG A 25 12.80 -1.41 -0.41
N GLU A 26 13.92 -1.38 -1.10
CA GLU A 26 14.50 -2.54 -1.74
C GLU A 26 14.90 -3.63 -0.74
N LYS A 27 15.49 -3.25 0.40
CA LYS A 27 15.90 -4.21 1.43
C LYS A 27 14.70 -5.01 1.95
N ARG A 28 13.63 -4.33 2.28
CA ARG A 28 12.42 -4.97 2.80
C ARG A 28 11.70 -5.76 1.72
N ARG A 29 11.69 -5.27 0.49
CA ARG A 29 11.08 -5.99 -0.64
C ARG A 29 11.79 -7.32 -0.92
N ARG A 30 13.10 -7.40 -0.70
CA ARG A 30 13.85 -8.65 -0.87
C ARG A 30 13.37 -9.76 0.06
N ILE A 31 12.98 -9.42 1.28
CA ILE A 31 12.54 -10.39 2.27
C ILE A 31 11.03 -10.42 2.44
N TYR A 32 10.29 -9.68 1.64
CA TYR A 32 8.84 -9.55 1.74
C TYR A 32 8.14 -10.91 1.65
N GLY A 33 8.50 -11.74 0.67
CA GLY A 33 7.92 -13.07 0.51
C GLY A 33 8.13 -13.96 1.73
N PHE A 34 9.34 -13.91 2.32
CA PHE A 34 9.66 -14.65 3.54
C PHE A 34 8.80 -14.18 4.72
N VAL A 35 8.66 -12.87 4.88
CA VAL A 35 7.84 -12.29 5.96
C VAL A 35 6.37 -12.69 5.80
N LYS A 36 5.86 -12.68 4.57
CA LYS A 36 4.49 -13.13 4.29
C LYS A 36 4.27 -14.58 4.70
N GLU A 37 5.23 -15.44 4.43
CA GLU A 37 5.14 -16.86 4.80
C GLU A 37 5.12 -17.09 6.31
N LEU A 38 5.80 -16.22 7.07
CA LEU A 38 5.80 -16.28 8.53
C LEU A 38 4.45 -15.89 9.14
N PHE A 39 3.65 -15.09 8.45
CA PHE A 39 2.39 -14.55 8.95
C PHE A 39 1.25 -14.82 7.96
N PRO A 40 0.88 -16.11 7.75
CA PRO A 40 -0.11 -16.47 6.73
C PRO A 40 -1.53 -15.94 7.01
N ASP A 41 -1.84 -15.60 8.27
CA ASP A 41 -3.16 -15.09 8.65
C ASP A 41 -3.24 -13.57 8.54
N TYR A 42 -2.18 -12.92 8.03
CA TYR A 42 -2.11 -11.47 7.94
C TYR A 42 -1.78 -11.02 6.52
N THR A 43 -2.31 -9.84 6.18
CA THR A 43 -1.84 -9.08 5.01
C THR A 43 -0.62 -8.28 5.46
N VAL A 44 0.51 -8.47 4.78
CA VAL A 44 1.79 -7.84 5.13
C VAL A 44 2.10 -6.73 4.13
N PHE A 45 2.53 -5.58 4.64
CA PHE A 45 2.92 -4.42 3.83
C PHE A 45 4.32 -3.97 4.20
N VAL A 46 5.06 -3.48 3.19
CA VAL A 46 6.30 -2.74 3.39
C VAL A 46 5.89 -1.32 3.75
N GLY A 47 5.85 -1.00 5.04
CA GLY A 47 5.30 0.26 5.54
C GLY A 47 6.35 1.24 6.02
N GLY A 48 6.02 2.53 5.97
CA GLY A 48 6.87 3.58 6.51
C GLY A 48 8.30 3.57 5.96
N THR A 49 9.25 3.99 6.80
CA THR A 49 10.67 4.08 6.44
C THR A 49 11.48 2.84 6.81
N SER A 50 11.05 2.07 7.82
CA SER A 50 11.84 0.99 8.38
C SER A 50 11.01 -0.15 8.98
N SER A 51 9.74 -0.28 8.60
CA SER A 51 8.85 -1.27 9.21
C SER A 51 8.18 -2.19 8.19
N PHE A 52 7.65 -3.29 8.69
CA PHE A 52 6.57 -4.03 8.06
C PHE A 52 5.31 -3.77 8.86
N ASP A 53 4.22 -3.53 8.16
CA ASP A 53 2.90 -3.36 8.76
C ASP A 53 2.03 -4.56 8.39
N MET A 54 1.16 -4.98 9.28
CA MET A 54 0.30 -6.13 9.07
C MET A 54 -1.12 -5.83 9.52
N ALA A 55 -2.07 -6.34 8.74
CA ALA A 55 -3.48 -6.33 9.10
C ALA A 55 -4.02 -7.76 9.00
N PRO A 56 -5.03 -8.13 9.80
CA PRO A 56 -5.65 -9.44 9.65
C PRO A 56 -6.18 -9.66 8.22
N MET A 57 -6.04 -10.88 7.71
CA MET A 57 -6.67 -11.22 6.44
C MET A 57 -8.19 -11.10 6.55
N PRO A 58 -8.91 -10.65 5.53
CA PRO A 58 -8.44 -10.21 4.21
C PRO A 58 -8.27 -8.70 4.08
N PHE A 59 -8.09 -7.98 5.17
CA PHE A 59 -8.15 -6.52 5.20
C PHE A 59 -6.97 -5.88 4.45
N ASN A 60 -7.28 -5.13 3.41
CA ASN A 60 -6.37 -4.29 2.63
C ASN A 60 -7.19 -3.20 1.93
N LYS A 61 -6.55 -2.35 1.17
CA LYS A 61 -7.26 -1.26 0.47
C LYS A 61 -8.24 -1.77 -0.58
N TYR A 62 -7.89 -2.85 -1.29
CA TYR A 62 -8.81 -3.46 -2.25
C TYR A 62 -10.10 -3.92 -1.56
N TYR A 63 -9.97 -4.64 -0.45
CA TYR A 63 -11.13 -5.13 0.30
C TYR A 63 -12.06 -3.99 0.70
N ALA A 64 -11.48 -2.91 1.26
CA ALA A 64 -12.27 -1.76 1.70
C ALA A 64 -12.97 -1.05 0.53
N LEU A 65 -12.25 -0.87 -0.57
CA LEU A 65 -12.80 -0.19 -1.75
C LEU A 65 -13.87 -1.04 -2.42
N ASP A 66 -13.63 -2.34 -2.59
CA ASP A 66 -14.59 -3.27 -3.16
C ASP A 66 -15.87 -3.32 -2.34
N LYS A 67 -15.76 -3.40 -1.02
CA LYS A 67 -16.91 -3.39 -0.12
C LYS A 67 -17.71 -2.09 -0.24
N TYR A 68 -17.03 -0.95 -0.28
CA TYR A 68 -17.67 0.35 -0.46
C TYR A 68 -18.45 0.41 -1.79
N CYS A 69 -17.81 -0.02 -2.87
CA CYS A 69 -18.43 -0.03 -4.18
C CYS A 69 -19.66 -0.94 -4.22
N ALA A 70 -19.59 -2.12 -3.61
CA ALA A 70 -20.70 -3.05 -3.54
C ALA A 70 -21.88 -2.45 -2.76
N GLU A 71 -21.61 -1.81 -1.63
CA GLU A 71 -22.64 -1.17 -0.80
C GLU A 71 -23.32 0.00 -1.51
N LYS A 72 -22.59 0.71 -2.38
CA LYS A 72 -23.10 1.89 -3.10
C LYS A 72 -23.60 1.58 -4.50
N GLY A 73 -23.48 0.34 -4.95
CA GLY A 73 -23.88 -0.03 -6.30
C GLY A 73 -23.01 0.58 -7.39
N ILE A 74 -21.72 0.81 -7.09
CA ILE A 74 -20.76 1.38 -8.03
C ILE A 74 -19.91 0.25 -8.60
N SER A 75 -19.75 0.21 -9.93
CA SER A 75 -18.91 -0.81 -10.56
C SER A 75 -17.42 -0.43 -10.46
N HIS A 76 -16.53 -1.43 -10.54
CA HIS A 76 -15.09 -1.19 -10.59
C HIS A 76 -14.71 -0.34 -11.81
N SER A 77 -15.39 -0.54 -12.94
CA SER A 77 -15.14 0.23 -14.17
C SER A 77 -15.50 1.71 -14.06
N GLU A 78 -16.38 2.07 -13.13
CA GLU A 78 -16.78 3.44 -12.87
C GLU A 78 -15.89 4.14 -11.83
N THR A 79 -14.93 3.40 -11.26
CA THR A 79 -14.09 3.87 -10.16
C THR A 79 -12.65 4.09 -10.65
N VAL A 80 -12.06 5.20 -10.24
CA VAL A 80 -10.66 5.52 -10.51
C VAL A 80 -9.93 5.66 -9.18
N TYR A 81 -8.84 4.92 -9.02
CA TYR A 81 -8.00 4.98 -7.83
C TYR A 81 -6.63 5.54 -8.20
N ALA A 82 -6.20 6.58 -7.51
CA ALA A 82 -4.87 7.15 -7.68
C ALA A 82 -4.02 6.80 -6.47
N GLY A 83 -2.83 6.26 -6.71
CA GLY A 83 -1.95 5.82 -5.63
C GLY A 83 -0.48 5.87 -6.02
N ASP A 84 0.37 6.01 -5.01
CA ASP A 84 1.83 6.11 -5.18
C ASP A 84 2.59 4.88 -4.70
N ASP A 85 1.97 4.04 -3.88
CA ASP A 85 2.62 2.88 -3.26
C ASP A 85 2.10 1.56 -3.86
N TYR A 86 2.26 1.41 -5.17
CA TYR A 86 1.70 0.31 -5.95
C TYR A 86 2.69 -0.84 -6.22
N GLY A 87 3.94 -0.69 -5.80
CA GLY A 87 4.95 -1.74 -5.96
C GLY A 87 4.79 -2.89 -4.97
N PRO A 88 5.66 -3.93 -5.06
CA PRO A 88 5.56 -5.13 -4.23
C PRO A 88 5.54 -4.80 -2.72
N GLY A 89 4.50 -5.26 -2.04
CA GLY A 89 4.31 -5.00 -0.61
C GLY A 89 3.77 -3.62 -0.27
N GLY A 90 3.53 -2.76 -1.27
CA GLY A 90 2.98 -1.43 -1.04
C GLY A 90 1.52 -1.43 -0.64
N ASN A 91 1.07 -0.37 0.01
CA ASN A 91 -0.31 -0.22 0.47
C ASN A 91 -1.32 -0.22 -0.67
N ASP A 92 -0.93 0.25 -1.85
CA ASP A 92 -1.82 0.38 -3.00
C ASP A 92 -1.73 -0.81 -3.94
N GLU A 93 -0.83 -1.76 -3.69
CA GLU A 93 -0.59 -2.90 -4.58
C GLU A 93 -1.87 -3.71 -4.83
N SER A 94 -2.66 -3.95 -3.79
CA SER A 94 -3.88 -4.76 -3.93
C SER A 94 -4.89 -4.15 -4.90
N VAL A 95 -4.99 -2.83 -4.94
CA VAL A 95 -5.87 -2.13 -5.90
C VAL A 95 -5.21 -2.09 -7.27
N PHE A 96 -3.90 -1.86 -7.33
CA PHE A 96 -3.15 -1.82 -8.58
C PHE A 96 -3.24 -3.15 -9.36
N LEU A 97 -3.20 -4.28 -8.66
CA LEU A 97 -3.29 -5.61 -9.29
C LEU A 97 -4.73 -6.05 -9.58
N SER A 98 -5.71 -5.23 -9.21
CA SER A 98 -7.13 -5.52 -9.41
C SER A 98 -7.64 -4.99 -10.77
N ASP A 99 -8.95 -5.11 -10.97
CA ASP A 99 -9.63 -4.59 -12.16
C ASP A 99 -10.12 -3.15 -12.00
N PHE A 100 -9.83 -2.48 -10.90
CA PHE A 100 -10.07 -1.05 -10.76
C PHE A 100 -9.19 -0.25 -11.73
N ASN A 101 -9.70 0.87 -12.21
CA ASN A 101 -8.88 1.83 -12.97
C ASN A 101 -7.86 2.45 -12.02
N PHE A 102 -6.59 2.31 -12.33
CA PHE A 102 -5.51 2.78 -11.47
C PHE A 102 -4.68 3.86 -12.15
N VAL A 103 -4.46 4.96 -11.43
CA VAL A 103 -3.59 6.05 -11.88
C VAL A 103 -2.33 6.04 -11.01
N LYS A 104 -1.18 5.76 -11.63
CA LYS A 104 0.11 5.73 -10.94
C LYS A 104 0.57 7.16 -10.67
N ILE A 105 0.83 7.46 -9.40
CA ILE A 105 1.36 8.75 -8.97
C ILE A 105 2.79 8.53 -8.48
N ASP A 106 3.78 8.84 -9.31
CA ASP A 106 5.19 8.72 -8.95
C ASP A 106 5.72 10.00 -8.30
N ASP A 107 5.07 11.13 -8.60
CA ASP A 107 5.37 12.42 -7.99
C ASP A 107 4.03 13.12 -7.72
N TYR A 108 3.81 13.52 -6.46
CA TYR A 108 2.54 14.14 -6.06
C TYR A 108 2.21 15.41 -6.87
N ARG A 109 3.22 16.07 -7.42
CA ARG A 109 3.04 17.28 -8.23
C ARG A 109 2.36 16.99 -9.56
N ASP A 110 2.44 15.75 -10.03
CA ASP A 110 1.82 15.34 -11.29
C ASP A 110 0.35 14.97 -11.13
N PHE A 111 -0.14 14.86 -9.90
CA PHE A 111 -1.50 14.43 -9.60
C PHE A 111 -2.57 15.26 -10.35
N PRO A 112 -2.54 16.60 -10.30
CA PRO A 112 -3.57 17.38 -10.98
C PRO A 112 -3.61 17.12 -12.49
N GLU A 113 -2.46 17.01 -13.13
CA GLU A 113 -2.38 16.75 -14.57
C GLU A 113 -2.89 15.36 -14.93
N LYS A 114 -2.49 14.35 -14.16
CA LYS A 114 -2.92 12.96 -14.41
C LYS A 114 -4.40 12.75 -14.20
N MET A 115 -5.03 13.55 -13.33
CA MET A 115 -6.45 13.42 -13.04
C MET A 115 -7.37 14.21 -13.97
N LYS A 116 -6.84 15.03 -14.86
CA LYS A 116 -7.64 15.88 -15.76
C LYS A 116 -8.63 15.11 -16.62
N GLU A 117 -8.25 13.95 -17.12
CA GLU A 117 -9.12 13.15 -17.98
C GLU A 117 -10.27 12.50 -17.21
N TYR A 118 -10.17 12.40 -15.89
CA TYR A 118 -11.17 11.77 -15.02
C TYR A 118 -12.07 12.78 -14.31
N ILE A 119 -11.59 14.01 -14.15
CA ILE A 119 -12.32 15.10 -13.47
C ILE A 119 -12.77 16.10 -14.54
N LYS A 120 -14.05 16.11 -14.80
CA LYS A 120 -14.64 17.01 -15.81
C LYS A 120 -15.48 18.10 -15.15
#